data_33507b4703690cb14baf5c30b29e249f
#
_entry.id   33507b4703690cb14baf5c30b29e249f
#
_cell.length_a   1.000
_cell.length_b   1.000
_cell.length_c   1.000
_cell.angle_alpha   90.00
_cell.angle_beta   90.00
_cell.angle_gamma   90.00
#
_symmetry.space_group_name_H-M   'P 1'
#
loop_
_entity.id
_entity.type
_entity.pdbx_description
1 polymer ?
#
loop_
_entity_poly.entity_id
_entity_poly.type
_entity_poly.pdbx_seq_one_letter_code
_entity_poly.pdbx_strand_id
1 'polypeptide(L)'
;AVACLAVLLFTIIRTAAPAFTQTMVDLDVTLYPQEIDPAGTRDPVALSTADYQKLIRDALDDLFPDVTGRQERRQLQALLSPGATYSLRAQVMADPTLIGQRIRIRVPFADDFDQLAKGRIDPTSAEDTRRISDKQIEWFQRLERRGLVEHVFNTTLFTSGDSRSPELAGILGALVGWALTFVFPAQA
;
A
#
# COMPACT_ATOMS: atom_id res chain seq x y z
N ALA A 1 0.58 -28.72 -30.95
CA ALA A 1 1.15 -27.35 -30.82
C ALA A 1 0.14 -26.38 -30.22
N VAL A 2 -1.09 -26.23 -30.75
CA VAL A 2 -2.09 -25.27 -30.27
C VAL A 2 -2.52 -25.56 -28.83
N ALA A 3 -2.74 -26.82 -28.44
CA ALA A 3 -3.10 -27.22 -27.11
C ALA A 3 -2.00 -26.86 -26.08
N CYS A 4 -0.73 -27.07 -26.42
CA CYS A 4 0.40 -26.67 -25.58
C CYS A 4 0.46 -25.14 -25.35
N LEU A 5 0.21 -24.36 -26.40
CA LEU A 5 0.17 -22.90 -26.31
C LEU A 5 -1.00 -22.42 -25.42
N ALA A 6 -2.18 -23.05 -25.59
CA ALA A 6 -3.35 -22.74 -24.78
C ALA A 6 -3.12 -23.04 -23.28
N VAL A 7 -2.51 -24.18 -22.95
CA VAL A 7 -2.16 -24.54 -21.58
C VAL A 7 -1.12 -23.56 -21.00
N LEU A 8 -0.11 -23.18 -21.78
CA LEU A 8 0.91 -22.23 -21.38
C LEU A 8 0.29 -20.84 -21.11
N LEU A 9 -0.53 -20.33 -22.02
CA LEU A 9 -1.23 -19.06 -21.86
C LEU A 9 -2.16 -19.09 -20.64
N PHE A 10 -2.93 -20.14 -20.46
CA PHE A 10 -3.80 -20.31 -19.29
C PHE A 10 -3.00 -20.30 -17.98
N THR A 11 -1.87 -21.02 -17.95
CA THR A 11 -0.99 -21.05 -16.77
C THR A 11 -0.41 -19.67 -16.47
N ILE A 12 0.05 -18.94 -17.49
CA ILE A 12 0.56 -17.57 -17.34
C ILE A 12 -0.53 -16.64 -16.77
N ILE A 13 -1.71 -16.64 -17.37
CA ILE A 13 -2.83 -15.79 -16.95
C ILE A 13 -3.22 -16.13 -15.51
N ARG A 14 -3.35 -17.40 -15.16
CA ARG A 14 -3.69 -17.85 -13.81
C ARG A 14 -2.64 -17.43 -12.77
N THR A 15 -1.36 -17.51 -13.12
CA THR A 15 -0.26 -17.15 -12.23
C THR A 15 -0.13 -15.64 -12.10
N ALA A 16 -0.42 -14.87 -13.16
CA ALA A 16 -0.35 -13.42 -13.17
C ALA A 16 -1.61 -12.76 -12.58
N ALA A 17 -2.77 -13.42 -12.58
CA ALA A 17 -4.03 -12.85 -12.11
C ALA A 17 -3.94 -12.17 -10.72
N PRO A 18 -3.26 -12.74 -9.70
CA PRO A 18 -3.10 -12.09 -8.40
C PRO A 18 -2.32 -10.78 -8.43
N ALA A 19 -1.50 -10.52 -9.46
CA ALA A 19 -0.78 -9.25 -9.60
C ALA A 19 -1.71 -8.08 -9.95
N PHE A 20 -2.89 -8.38 -10.51
CA PHE A 20 -3.90 -7.37 -10.84
C PHE A 20 -4.78 -6.97 -9.66
N THR A 21 -4.59 -7.56 -8.50
CA THR A 21 -5.28 -7.18 -7.27
C THR A 21 -4.29 -6.71 -6.22
N GLN A 22 -4.74 -5.82 -5.35
CA GLN A 22 -3.97 -5.30 -4.22
C GLN A 22 -4.85 -5.30 -2.98
N THR A 23 -4.28 -5.71 -1.85
CA THR A 23 -4.97 -5.71 -0.56
C THR A 23 -4.81 -4.35 0.09
N MET A 24 -5.93 -3.75 0.44
CA MET A 24 -6.02 -2.42 1.03
C MET A 24 -6.68 -2.49 2.39
N VAL A 25 -6.40 -1.52 3.25
CA VAL A 25 -7.10 -1.31 4.51
C VAL A 25 -7.75 0.07 4.54
N ASP A 26 -8.97 0.13 5.04
CA ASP A 26 -9.67 1.37 5.32
C ASP A 26 -9.29 1.88 6.72
N LEU A 27 -8.74 3.09 6.79
CA LEU A 27 -8.35 3.77 8.02
C LEU A 27 -9.14 5.06 8.16
N ASP A 28 -9.67 5.30 9.36
CA ASP A 28 -10.24 6.59 9.73
C ASP A 28 -9.13 7.47 10.32
N VAL A 29 -8.67 8.47 9.57
CA VAL A 29 -7.56 9.35 9.94
C VAL A 29 -8.09 10.73 10.31
N THR A 30 -7.70 11.24 11.47
CA THR A 30 -7.99 12.61 11.87
C THR A 30 -6.87 13.54 11.40
N LEU A 31 -7.22 14.54 10.60
CA LEU A 31 -6.28 15.50 10.02
C LEU A 31 -6.11 16.68 10.96
N TYR A 32 -5.25 16.53 11.96
CA TYR A 32 -5.01 17.57 12.95
C TYR A 32 -4.35 18.82 12.33
N PRO A 33 -4.98 20.02 12.41
CA PRO A 33 -4.40 21.25 11.86
C PRO A 33 -3.00 21.56 12.39
N GLN A 34 -2.77 21.27 13.66
CA GLN A 34 -1.49 21.52 14.35
C GLN A 34 -0.33 20.70 13.76
N GLU A 35 -0.63 19.54 13.18
CA GLU A 35 0.37 18.64 12.59
C GLU A 35 0.59 18.91 11.11
N ILE A 36 -0.44 19.40 10.40
CA ILE A 36 -0.41 19.61 8.95
C ILE A 36 -0.10 21.07 8.60
N ASP A 37 -0.79 22.00 9.22
CA ASP A 37 -0.71 23.43 8.92
C ASP A 37 -0.86 24.26 10.20
N PRO A 38 0.14 24.26 11.09
CA PRO A 38 0.07 24.98 12.36
C PRO A 38 -0.10 26.49 12.22
N ALA A 39 0.30 27.05 11.05
CA ALA A 39 0.16 28.48 10.76
C ALA A 39 -1.22 28.83 10.15
N GLY A 40 -2.00 27.85 9.71
CA GLY A 40 -3.30 28.06 9.06
C GLY A 40 -3.22 28.74 7.69
N THR A 41 -2.04 28.76 7.06
CA THR A 41 -1.79 29.48 5.82
C THR A 41 -2.17 28.70 4.58
N ARG A 42 -2.35 27.38 4.71
CA ARG A 42 -2.53 26.44 3.59
C ARG A 42 -1.45 26.54 2.52
N ASP A 43 -0.24 26.91 2.95
CA ASP A 43 0.92 27.01 2.05
C ASP A 43 1.25 25.60 1.49
N PRO A 44 1.31 25.43 0.15
CA PRO A 44 1.61 24.13 -0.45
C PRO A 44 2.94 23.52 0.01
N VAL A 45 3.95 24.33 0.33
CA VAL A 45 5.23 23.84 0.84
C VAL A 45 5.05 23.26 2.24
N ALA A 46 4.36 23.97 3.14
CA ALA A 46 4.08 23.50 4.49
C ALA A 46 3.25 22.20 4.43
N LEU A 47 2.19 22.16 3.64
CA LEU A 47 1.36 20.97 3.45
C LEU A 47 2.15 19.78 2.89
N SER A 48 3.09 20.02 1.98
CA SER A 48 3.87 18.94 1.38
C SER A 48 4.89 18.30 2.32
N THR A 49 5.30 19.00 3.37
CA THR A 49 6.35 18.57 4.33
C THR A 49 5.81 18.12 5.69
N ALA A 50 4.50 18.17 5.89
CA ALA A 50 3.86 17.75 7.13
C ALA A 50 4.07 16.25 7.44
N ASP A 51 4.03 15.87 8.72
CA ASP A 51 4.22 14.48 9.15
C ASP A 51 2.93 13.64 9.00
N TYR A 52 2.58 13.32 7.77
CA TYR A 52 1.45 12.43 7.47
C TYR A 52 1.67 11.01 8.00
N GLN A 53 2.92 10.60 8.18
CA GLN A 53 3.22 9.29 8.75
C GLN A 53 2.77 9.20 10.20
N LYS A 54 2.88 10.28 10.97
CA LYS A 54 2.36 10.35 12.34
C LYS A 54 0.86 10.15 12.36
N LEU A 55 0.11 10.82 11.50
CA LEU A 55 -1.35 10.70 11.44
C LEU A 55 -1.82 9.27 11.12
N ILE A 56 -1.11 8.58 10.25
CA ILE A 56 -1.39 7.16 9.93
C ILE A 56 -1.07 6.26 11.11
N ARG A 57 0.05 6.53 11.82
CA ARG A 57 0.40 5.78 13.03
C ARG A 57 -0.65 5.96 14.12
N ASP A 58 -1.07 7.19 14.36
CA ASP A 58 -2.09 7.51 15.37
C ASP A 58 -3.42 6.80 15.05
N ALA A 59 -3.85 6.80 13.77
CA ALA A 59 -5.04 6.09 13.33
C ALA A 59 -4.92 4.56 13.51
N LEU A 60 -3.73 4.01 13.32
CA LEU A 60 -3.48 2.58 13.55
C LEU A 60 -3.44 2.24 15.04
N ASP A 61 -2.83 3.09 15.86
CA ASP A 61 -2.79 2.96 17.32
C ASP A 61 -4.21 3.03 17.92
N ASP A 62 -5.10 3.86 17.36
CA ASP A 62 -6.53 3.92 17.75
C ASP A 62 -7.27 2.58 17.46
N LEU A 63 -6.90 1.88 16.41
CA LEU A 63 -7.46 0.56 16.09
C LEU A 63 -6.94 -0.55 17.01
N PHE A 64 -5.74 -0.38 17.57
CA PHE A 64 -5.03 -1.35 18.40
C PHE A 64 -4.54 -0.74 19.73
N PRO A 65 -5.46 -0.30 20.60
CA PRO A 65 -5.08 0.35 21.87
C PRO A 65 -4.39 -0.60 22.84
N ASP A 66 -4.48 -1.90 22.61
CA ASP A 66 -3.82 -2.95 23.36
C ASP A 66 -2.31 -3.06 23.06
N VAL A 67 -1.85 -2.47 21.95
CA VAL A 67 -0.44 -2.49 21.54
C VAL A 67 0.31 -1.30 22.14
N THR A 68 0.98 -1.51 23.27
CA THR A 68 1.68 -0.45 24.01
C THR A 68 3.20 -0.49 23.87
N GLY A 69 3.77 -1.67 23.55
CA GLY A 69 5.22 -1.88 23.42
C GLY A 69 5.82 -1.18 22.21
N ARG A 70 6.97 -0.50 22.36
CA ARG A 70 7.64 0.18 21.25
C ARG A 70 7.96 -0.74 20.08
N GLN A 71 8.41 -1.97 20.34
CA GLN A 71 8.74 -2.95 19.32
C GLN A 71 7.46 -3.42 18.60
N GLU A 72 6.40 -3.70 19.37
CA GLU A 72 5.11 -4.11 18.82
C GLU A 72 4.48 -3.02 17.94
N ARG A 73 4.54 -1.76 18.35
CA ARG A 73 4.08 -0.62 17.52
C ARG A 73 4.84 -0.54 16.20
N ARG A 74 6.16 -0.79 16.19
CA ARG A 74 6.92 -0.83 14.93
C ARG A 74 6.47 -1.99 14.04
N GLN A 75 6.20 -3.16 14.62
CA GLN A 75 5.69 -4.32 13.87
C GLN A 75 4.26 -4.07 13.35
N LEU A 76 3.42 -3.39 14.14
CA LEU A 76 2.09 -2.98 13.73
C LEU A 76 2.14 -1.99 12.55
N GLN A 77 3.00 -0.99 12.63
CA GLN A 77 3.20 -0.01 11.56
C GLN A 77 3.74 -0.65 10.28
N ALA A 78 4.51 -1.72 10.38
CA ALA A 78 5.03 -2.47 9.24
C ALA A 78 3.95 -3.25 8.48
N LEU A 79 2.70 -3.32 8.97
CA LEU A 79 1.57 -3.86 8.20
C LEU A 79 1.27 -3.00 6.97
N LEU A 80 1.52 -1.69 7.08
CA LEU A 80 1.17 -0.73 6.03
C LEU A 80 2.36 -0.44 5.12
N SER A 81 2.06 -0.28 3.84
CA SER A 81 3.03 0.21 2.86
C SER A 81 3.40 1.68 3.14
N PRO A 82 4.65 2.09 2.87
CA PRO A 82 5.03 3.50 2.81
C PRO A 82 4.14 4.35 1.88
N GLY A 83 3.51 3.73 0.90
CA GLY A 83 2.54 4.34 0.00
C GLY A 83 1.35 5.01 0.70
N ALA A 84 1.00 4.55 1.90
CA ALA A 84 -0.06 5.14 2.72
C ALA A 84 0.16 6.65 2.97
N THR A 85 1.39 7.02 3.32
CA THR A 85 1.77 8.43 3.55
C THR A 85 1.64 9.29 2.29
N TYR A 86 2.04 8.74 1.14
CA TYR A 86 1.92 9.45 -0.14
C TYR A 86 0.45 9.66 -0.55
N SER A 87 -0.39 8.65 -0.34
CA SER A 87 -1.83 8.72 -0.64
C SER A 87 -2.52 9.77 0.21
N LEU A 88 -2.25 9.81 1.52
CA LEU A 88 -2.82 10.81 2.42
C LEU A 88 -2.36 12.23 2.05
N ARG A 89 -1.05 12.41 1.81
CA ARG A 89 -0.50 13.69 1.37
C ARG A 89 -1.16 14.18 0.07
N ALA A 90 -1.30 13.30 -0.92
CA ALA A 90 -1.91 13.65 -2.19
C ALA A 90 -3.36 14.13 -2.02
N GLN A 91 -4.15 13.50 -1.14
CA GLN A 91 -5.52 13.90 -0.85
C GLN A 91 -5.59 15.28 -0.20
N VAL A 92 -4.76 15.54 0.83
CA VAL A 92 -4.73 16.84 1.51
C VAL A 92 -4.23 17.95 0.59
N MET A 93 -3.25 17.66 -0.27
CA MET A 93 -2.75 18.62 -1.28
C MET A 93 -3.81 18.94 -2.34
N ALA A 94 -4.63 17.95 -2.73
CA ALA A 94 -5.71 18.15 -3.69
C ALA A 94 -6.88 18.93 -3.07
N ASP A 95 -7.18 18.69 -1.79
CA ASP A 95 -8.25 19.38 -1.07
C ASP A 95 -7.82 19.77 0.36
N PRO A 96 -7.21 20.95 0.55
CA PRO A 96 -6.83 21.44 1.87
C PRO A 96 -8.00 21.73 2.83
N THR A 97 -9.24 21.68 2.37
CA THR A 97 -10.41 21.85 3.25
C THR A 97 -10.67 20.66 4.15
N LEU A 98 -10.03 19.52 3.87
CA LEU A 98 -10.07 18.32 4.68
C LEU A 98 -9.34 18.50 6.03
N ILE A 99 -8.43 19.47 6.14
CA ILE A 99 -7.67 19.75 7.38
C ILE A 99 -8.66 20.09 8.50
N GLY A 100 -8.52 19.41 9.63
CA GLY A 100 -9.43 19.51 10.78
C GLY A 100 -10.58 18.49 10.77
N GLN A 101 -10.68 17.68 9.72
CA GLN A 101 -11.71 16.65 9.60
C GLN A 101 -11.15 15.25 9.91
N ARG A 102 -12.06 14.33 10.23
CA ARG A 102 -11.79 12.89 10.24
C ARG A 102 -12.25 12.32 8.89
N ILE A 103 -11.33 11.74 8.16
CA ILE A 103 -11.59 11.18 6.84
C ILE A 103 -11.30 9.69 6.83
N ARG A 104 -12.01 8.94 5.99
CA ARG A 104 -11.68 7.56 5.69
C ARG A 104 -10.78 7.52 4.46
N ILE A 105 -9.62 6.90 4.63
CA ILE A 105 -8.66 6.69 3.54
C ILE A 105 -8.45 5.21 3.33
N ARG A 106 -8.18 4.84 2.08
CA ARG A 106 -7.81 3.49 1.69
C ARG A 106 -6.32 3.47 1.41
N VAL A 107 -5.60 2.63 2.15
CA VAL A 107 -4.14 2.53 2.06
C VAL A 107 -3.68 1.09 1.79
N PRO A 108 -2.60 0.90 1.03
CA PRO A 108 -2.10 -0.44 0.72
C PRO A 108 -1.43 -1.07 1.94
N PHE A 109 -1.64 -2.37 2.10
CA PHE A 109 -0.79 -3.18 2.97
C PHE A 109 0.61 -3.31 2.37
N ALA A 110 1.59 -3.62 3.21
CA ALA A 110 2.91 -4.04 2.76
C ALA A 110 2.82 -5.39 2.01
N ASP A 111 3.78 -5.64 1.11
CA ASP A 111 3.76 -6.80 0.20
C ASP A 111 3.55 -8.14 0.89
N ASP A 112 4.22 -8.37 2.03
CA ASP A 112 4.09 -9.64 2.76
C ASP A 112 2.64 -9.92 3.21
N PHE A 113 1.86 -8.88 3.56
CA PHE A 113 0.44 -9.03 3.93
C PHE A 113 -0.47 -9.18 2.72
N ASP A 114 -0.12 -8.56 1.61
CA ASP A 114 -0.81 -8.80 0.34
C ASP A 114 -0.59 -10.26 -0.14
N GLN A 115 0.63 -10.79 0.04
CA GLN A 115 0.93 -12.21 -0.23
C GLN A 115 0.21 -13.15 0.74
N LEU A 116 0.09 -12.78 2.03
CA LEU A 116 -0.71 -13.53 3.00
C LEU A 116 -2.18 -13.59 2.58
N ALA A 117 -2.78 -12.46 2.25
CA ALA A 117 -4.17 -12.34 1.81
C ALA A 117 -4.45 -13.14 0.54
N LYS A 118 -3.47 -13.26 -0.35
CA LYS A 118 -3.52 -14.06 -1.59
C LYS A 118 -3.22 -15.56 -1.38
N GLY A 119 -3.01 -15.98 -0.13
CA GLY A 119 -2.71 -17.38 0.23
C GLY A 119 -1.35 -17.89 -0.26
N ARG A 120 -0.40 -16.98 -0.53
CA ARG A 120 0.98 -17.34 -0.92
C ARG A 120 1.89 -17.52 0.29
N ILE A 121 1.53 -16.96 1.43
CA ILE A 121 2.15 -17.19 2.73
C ILE A 121 1.19 -18.05 3.53
N ASP A 122 1.64 -19.20 3.98
CA ASP A 122 0.86 -20.08 4.84
C ASP A 122 0.97 -19.56 6.30
N PRO A 123 -0.15 -19.10 6.90
CA PRO A 123 -0.14 -18.60 8.27
C PRO A 123 0.18 -19.68 9.31
N THR A 124 0.06 -20.96 8.96
CA THR A 124 0.31 -22.08 9.86
C THR A 124 1.75 -22.59 9.83
N SER A 125 2.58 -22.11 8.88
CA SER A 125 3.99 -22.44 8.82
C SER A 125 4.75 -21.86 10.03
N ALA A 126 5.89 -22.45 10.38
CA ALA A 126 6.69 -21.97 11.51
C ALA A 126 7.16 -20.51 11.30
N GLU A 127 7.11 -19.69 12.36
CA GLU A 127 7.40 -18.25 12.30
C GLU A 127 8.80 -17.95 11.74
N ASP A 128 9.78 -18.79 12.02
CA ASP A 128 11.16 -18.66 11.53
C ASP A 128 11.32 -18.89 10.02
N THR A 129 10.33 -19.49 9.38
CA THR A 129 10.31 -19.75 7.92
C THR A 129 9.62 -18.65 7.10
N ARG A 130 9.03 -17.64 7.75
CA ARG A 130 8.28 -16.55 7.10
C ARG A 130 8.77 -15.18 7.56
N ARG A 131 8.47 -14.14 6.76
CA ARG A 131 8.90 -12.77 7.04
C ARG A 131 8.02 -12.03 8.04
N ILE A 132 6.83 -12.55 8.32
CA ILE A 132 5.83 -11.96 9.19
C ILE A 132 5.66 -12.81 10.45
N SER A 133 5.52 -12.15 11.60
CA SER A 133 5.33 -12.82 12.87
C SER A 133 3.90 -13.30 13.09
N ASP A 134 3.70 -14.26 14.00
CA ASP A 134 2.37 -14.73 14.41
C ASP A 134 1.49 -13.57 14.88
N LYS A 135 2.07 -12.63 15.62
CA LYS A 135 1.38 -11.46 16.13
C LYS A 135 0.91 -10.51 15.03
N GLN A 136 1.71 -10.32 13.99
CA GLN A 136 1.34 -9.54 12.83
C GLN A 136 0.20 -10.19 12.03
N ILE A 137 0.22 -11.52 11.92
CA ILE A 137 -0.90 -12.27 11.31
C ILE A 137 -2.18 -12.09 12.12
N GLU A 138 -2.09 -12.17 13.46
CA GLU A 138 -3.24 -11.93 14.33
C GLU A 138 -3.85 -10.53 14.13
N TRP A 139 -3.01 -9.50 14.03
CA TRP A 139 -3.48 -8.13 13.76
C TRP A 139 -4.12 -8.00 12.39
N PHE A 140 -3.52 -8.57 11.36
CA PHE A 140 -4.09 -8.60 10.02
C PHE A 140 -5.47 -9.28 10.01
N GLN A 141 -5.60 -10.47 10.60
CA GLN A 141 -6.88 -11.18 10.73
C GLN A 141 -7.90 -10.40 11.57
N ARG A 142 -7.45 -9.61 12.55
CA ARG A 142 -8.34 -8.72 13.33
C ARG A 142 -8.93 -7.62 12.44
N LEU A 143 -8.15 -7.05 11.53
CA LEU A 143 -8.65 -6.09 10.54
C LEU A 143 -9.62 -6.74 9.55
N GLU A 144 -9.33 -7.96 9.08
CA GLU A 144 -10.24 -8.72 8.21
C GLU A 144 -11.60 -8.98 8.90
N ARG A 145 -11.57 -9.46 10.14
CA ARG A 145 -12.81 -9.71 10.92
C ARG A 145 -13.62 -8.43 11.17
N ARG A 146 -12.99 -7.26 11.20
CA ARG A 146 -13.66 -5.96 11.30
C ARG A 146 -14.20 -5.46 9.95
N GLY A 147 -13.94 -6.17 8.86
CA GLY A 147 -14.35 -5.74 7.53
C GLY A 147 -13.62 -4.51 6.99
N LEU A 148 -12.41 -4.25 7.50
CA LEU A 148 -11.58 -3.12 7.09
C LEU A 148 -10.62 -3.46 5.96
N VAL A 149 -10.53 -4.73 5.57
CA VAL A 149 -9.64 -5.23 4.50
C VAL A 149 -10.43 -5.43 3.23
N GLU A 150 -9.95 -4.84 2.15
CA GLU A 150 -10.56 -4.99 0.82
C GLU A 150 -9.51 -5.40 -0.22
N HIS A 151 -9.96 -6.20 -1.19
CA HIS A 151 -9.18 -6.54 -2.38
C HIS A 151 -9.67 -5.67 -3.53
N VAL A 152 -8.80 -4.80 -4.03
CA VAL A 152 -9.12 -3.88 -5.12
C VAL A 152 -8.28 -4.18 -6.36
N PHE A 153 -8.74 -3.73 -7.50
CA PHE A 153 -7.93 -3.79 -8.71
C PHE A 153 -6.70 -2.88 -8.57
N ASN A 154 -5.51 -3.44 -8.86
CA ASN A 154 -4.24 -2.73 -8.72
C ASN A 154 -4.03 -1.74 -9.89
N THR A 155 -4.60 -0.55 -9.78
CA THR A 155 -4.38 0.53 -10.74
C THR A 155 -2.94 1.03 -10.72
N THR A 156 -2.25 0.93 -9.59
CA THR A 156 -0.84 1.32 -9.41
C THR A 156 0.06 0.59 -10.40
N LEU A 157 -0.24 -0.68 -10.69
CA LEU A 157 0.49 -1.47 -11.69
C LEU A 157 0.56 -0.76 -13.06
N PHE A 158 -0.48 -0.03 -13.44
CA PHE A 158 -0.59 0.61 -14.75
C PHE A 158 -0.22 2.08 -14.76
N THR A 159 -0.29 2.76 -13.61
CA THR A 159 -0.11 4.20 -13.50
C THR A 159 1.22 4.62 -12.89
N SER A 160 1.87 3.71 -12.16
CA SER A 160 3.15 3.99 -11.50
C SER A 160 4.34 3.56 -12.34
N GLY A 161 5.47 4.24 -12.09
CA GLY A 161 6.77 3.82 -12.60
C GLY A 161 7.40 2.70 -11.76
N ASP A 162 8.71 2.54 -11.92
CA ASP A 162 9.49 1.59 -11.12
C ASP A 162 9.58 2.06 -9.66
N SER A 163 9.49 1.13 -8.71
CA SER A 163 9.60 1.38 -7.27
C SER A 163 10.33 0.24 -6.59
N ARG A 164 11.04 0.55 -5.48
CA ARG A 164 11.67 -0.47 -4.63
C ARG A 164 10.65 -1.26 -3.80
N SER A 165 9.48 -0.67 -3.56
CA SER A 165 8.37 -1.32 -2.86
C SER A 165 7.47 -2.00 -3.88
N PRO A 166 7.36 -3.34 -3.89
CA PRO A 166 6.62 -4.09 -4.90
C PRO A 166 5.16 -3.64 -5.06
N GLU A 167 4.51 -3.29 -3.95
CA GLU A 167 3.12 -2.84 -3.92
C GLU A 167 2.91 -1.46 -4.57
N LEU A 168 3.98 -0.70 -4.80
CA LEU A 168 3.99 0.62 -5.45
C LEU A 168 4.60 0.58 -6.85
N ALA A 169 5.18 -0.56 -7.25
CA ALA A 169 5.81 -0.70 -8.55
C ALA A 169 4.77 -0.85 -9.65
N GLY A 170 5.05 -0.23 -10.81
CA GLY A 170 4.21 -0.30 -11.99
C GLY A 170 5.03 -0.59 -13.26
N ILE A 171 4.32 -0.94 -14.31
CA ILE A 171 4.92 -1.29 -15.62
C ILE A 171 5.06 -0.09 -16.56
N LEU A 172 4.54 1.07 -16.19
CA LEU A 172 4.51 2.26 -17.05
C LEU A 172 5.92 2.66 -17.50
N GLY A 173 6.90 2.68 -16.58
CA GLY A 173 8.30 3.01 -16.93
C GLY A 173 8.90 2.04 -17.91
N ALA A 174 8.67 0.75 -17.76
CA ALA A 174 9.14 -0.29 -18.69
C ALA A 174 8.49 -0.16 -20.06
N LEU A 175 7.17 0.10 -20.11
CA LEU A 175 6.44 0.29 -21.38
C LEU A 175 6.93 1.53 -22.13
N VAL A 176 7.14 2.65 -21.43
CA VAL A 176 7.65 3.89 -22.04
C VAL A 176 9.08 3.69 -22.53
N GLY A 177 9.94 3.06 -21.72
CA GLY A 177 11.32 2.75 -22.12
C GLY A 177 11.38 1.85 -23.35
N TRP A 178 10.56 0.81 -23.38
CA TRP A 178 10.44 -0.08 -24.55
C TRP A 178 9.96 0.67 -25.79
N ALA A 179 8.89 1.47 -25.68
CA ALA A 179 8.34 2.25 -26.79
C ALA A 179 9.38 3.24 -27.35
N LEU A 180 10.13 3.94 -26.49
CA LEU A 180 11.18 4.86 -26.91
C LEU A 180 12.31 4.14 -27.65
N THR A 181 12.70 2.94 -27.22
CA THR A 181 13.74 2.13 -27.89
C THR A 181 13.34 1.72 -29.31
N PHE A 182 12.03 1.47 -29.51
CA PHE A 182 11.51 1.10 -30.84
C PHE A 182 11.24 2.30 -31.75
N VAL A 183 10.82 3.43 -31.18
CA VAL A 183 10.51 4.66 -31.94
C VAL A 183 11.79 5.44 -32.29
N PHE A 184 12.78 5.41 -31.42
CA PHE A 184 14.08 6.06 -31.61
C PHE A 184 15.20 5.02 -31.54
N PRO A 185 15.36 4.12 -32.56
CA PRO A 185 16.54 3.29 -32.61
C PRO A 185 17.77 4.17 -32.64
N ALA A 186 18.74 3.89 -31.75
CA ALA A 186 19.98 4.63 -31.67
C ALA A 186 20.61 4.68 -33.07
N GLN A 187 20.69 5.89 -33.62
CA GLN A 187 21.47 6.11 -34.85
C GLN A 187 22.94 6.01 -34.43
N ALA A 188 23.54 4.86 -34.75
CA ALA A 188 24.98 4.64 -34.64
C ALA A 188 25.66 5.17 -35.89
#